data_7a04784e6a2c97e948cb5cc7c09b5c3f
#
_entry.id   7a04784e6a2c97e948cb5cc7c09b5c3f
#
_cell.length_a   1.000
_cell.length_b   1.000
_cell.length_c   1.000
_cell.angle_alpha   90.00
_cell.angle_beta   90.00
_cell.angle_gamma   90.00
#
_symmetry.space_group_name_H-M   'P 1'
#
loop_
_entity.id
_entity.type
_entity.pdbx_description
1 polymer ?
#
loop_
_entity_poly.entity_id
_entity_poly.type
_entity_poly.pdbx_seq_one_letter_code
_entity_poly.pdbx_strand_id
1 'polypeptide(L)'
;GRLSPMHGDFSLGNIIFNEHSLTIIDWEHFQLAAPWGFDLVNLFYESIFFSFNNKNTLRDSDCQVFVEVRKIISELLNPEDSFRCTLDDLTGFISDNVSIWGESVNKLPVMKFSRAQLNFVLELEKAK
;
A
#
# COMPACT_ATOMS: atom_id res chain seq x y z
N GLY A 1 -4.15 19.96 0.13
CA GLY A 1 -3.28 18.94 -0.39
C GLY A 1 -3.55 18.61 -1.84
N ARG A 2 -2.66 17.86 -2.46
CA ARG A 2 -2.77 17.47 -3.86
C ARG A 2 -3.79 16.34 -4.03
N LEU A 3 -4.72 16.49 -4.97
CA LEU A 3 -5.68 15.46 -5.33
C LEU A 3 -5.31 14.83 -6.67
N SER A 4 -5.61 13.55 -6.81
CA SER A 4 -5.39 12.80 -8.04
C SER A 4 -6.41 11.66 -8.15
N PRO A 5 -6.60 11.10 -9.34
CA PRO A 5 -7.38 9.86 -9.44
C PRO A 5 -6.77 8.74 -8.61
N MET A 6 -7.62 7.89 -8.06
CA MET A 6 -7.23 6.77 -7.21
C MET A 6 -7.88 5.50 -7.73
N HIS A 7 -7.10 4.44 -7.92
CA HIS A 7 -7.61 3.11 -8.27
C HIS A 7 -8.39 2.50 -7.08
N GLY A 8 -7.84 2.61 -5.88
CA GLY A 8 -8.48 2.15 -4.65
C GLY A 8 -8.07 0.75 -4.20
N ASP A 9 -7.61 -0.08 -5.13
CA ASP A 9 -7.13 -1.44 -4.84
C ASP A 9 -5.95 -1.79 -5.74
N PHE A 10 -5.02 -0.84 -5.86
CA PHE A 10 -3.84 -1.01 -6.69
C PHE A 10 -2.85 -1.97 -6.02
N SER A 11 -2.73 -3.14 -6.59
CA SER A 11 -1.90 -4.23 -6.06
C SER A 11 -1.32 -5.05 -7.20
N LEU A 12 -0.34 -5.89 -6.89
CA LEU A 12 0.24 -6.79 -7.89
C LEU A 12 -0.80 -7.75 -8.47
N GLY A 13 -1.83 -8.12 -7.69
CA GLY A 13 -2.91 -8.99 -8.18
C GLY A 13 -3.82 -8.33 -9.22
N ASN A 14 -3.80 -6.99 -9.32
CA ASN A 14 -4.62 -6.23 -10.26
C ASN A 14 -3.80 -5.65 -11.41
N ILE A 15 -2.58 -6.14 -11.60
CA ILE A 15 -1.69 -5.74 -12.69
C ILE A 15 -1.41 -6.97 -13.56
N ILE A 16 -1.73 -6.86 -14.85
CA ILE A 16 -1.45 -7.93 -15.81
C ILE A 16 -0.28 -7.48 -16.68
N PHE A 17 0.78 -8.29 -16.68
CA PHE A 17 1.97 -8.05 -17.47
C PHE A 17 1.98 -8.94 -18.71
N ASN A 18 2.40 -8.37 -19.83
CA ASN A 18 2.83 -9.16 -20.96
C ASN A 18 4.07 -8.50 -21.57
N GLU A 19 4.64 -9.09 -22.64
CA GLU A 19 5.95 -8.65 -23.20
C GLU A 19 6.00 -7.16 -23.56
N HIS A 20 4.87 -6.57 -23.93
CA HIS A 20 4.82 -5.22 -24.47
C HIS A 20 3.85 -4.30 -23.75
N SER A 21 3.13 -4.79 -22.76
CA SER A 21 2.10 -4.00 -22.11
C SER A 21 1.95 -4.33 -20.63
N LEU A 22 1.36 -3.37 -19.94
CA LEU A 22 0.95 -3.49 -18.54
C LEU A 22 -0.49 -3.02 -18.48
N THR A 23 -1.38 -3.87 -17.94
CA THR A 23 -2.80 -3.54 -17.82
C THR A 23 -3.20 -3.58 -16.34
N ILE A 24 -3.86 -2.52 -15.90
CA ILE A 24 -4.40 -2.44 -14.55
C ILE A 24 -5.88 -2.77 -14.62
N ILE A 25 -6.33 -3.72 -13.80
CA ILE A 25 -7.71 -4.21 -13.79
C ILE A 25 -8.37 -3.93 -12.45
N ASP A 26 -9.68 -4.22 -12.38
CA ASP A 26 -10.49 -4.15 -11.16
C ASP A 26 -10.60 -2.73 -10.59
N TRP A 27 -11.27 -1.86 -11.37
CA TRP A 27 -11.45 -0.44 -11.07
C TRP A 27 -12.69 -0.13 -10.24
N GLU A 28 -13.30 -1.12 -9.58
CA GLU A 28 -14.57 -0.94 -8.88
C GLU A 28 -14.52 0.11 -7.76
N HIS A 29 -13.35 0.38 -7.21
CA HIS A 29 -13.16 1.35 -6.13
C HIS A 29 -12.55 2.67 -6.61
N PHE A 30 -12.60 2.92 -7.92
CA PHE A 30 -12.03 4.13 -8.51
C PHE A 30 -12.67 5.39 -7.95
N GLN A 31 -11.84 6.38 -7.64
CA GLN A 31 -12.24 7.72 -7.23
C GLN A 31 -11.57 8.73 -8.14
N LEU A 32 -12.33 9.72 -8.61
CA LEU A 32 -11.79 10.74 -9.51
C LEU A 32 -10.80 11.65 -8.80
N ALA A 33 -11.04 11.96 -7.54
CA ALA A 33 -10.18 12.83 -6.74
C ALA A 33 -9.98 12.26 -5.34
N ALA A 34 -8.75 11.94 -5.02
CA ALA A 34 -8.34 11.41 -3.72
C ALA A 34 -6.97 11.98 -3.37
N PRO A 35 -6.52 11.90 -2.12
CA PRO A 35 -5.20 12.39 -1.76
C PRO A 35 -4.11 11.67 -2.56
N TRP A 36 -3.18 12.44 -3.09
CA TRP A 36 -2.06 11.93 -3.88
C TRP A 36 -1.24 10.95 -3.07
N GLY A 37 -0.90 9.84 -3.70
CA GLY A 37 0.00 8.84 -3.14
C GLY A 37 -0.69 7.62 -2.52
N PHE A 38 -2.02 7.63 -2.37
CA PHE A 38 -2.73 6.49 -1.78
C PHE A 38 -2.38 5.17 -2.47
N ASP A 39 -2.53 5.11 -3.79
CA ASP A 39 -2.30 3.85 -4.53
C ASP A 39 -0.88 3.32 -4.37
N LEU A 40 0.10 4.22 -4.39
CA LEU A 40 1.50 3.85 -4.26
C LEU A 40 1.81 3.28 -2.87
N VAL A 41 1.30 3.94 -1.83
CA VAL A 41 1.48 3.48 -0.44
C VAL A 41 0.74 2.17 -0.21
N ASN A 42 -0.47 2.04 -0.76
CA ASN A 42 -1.24 0.79 -0.66
C ASN A 42 -0.51 -0.36 -1.33
N LEU A 43 0.00 -0.16 -2.54
CA LEU A 43 0.77 -1.18 -3.25
C LEU A 43 1.98 -1.64 -2.41
N PHE A 44 2.68 -0.69 -1.80
CA PHE A 44 3.86 -0.99 -0.99
C PHE A 44 3.49 -1.90 0.21
N TYR A 45 2.53 -1.51 1.03
CA TYR A 45 2.16 -2.28 2.22
C TYR A 45 1.48 -3.60 1.88
N GLU A 46 0.69 -3.63 0.82
CA GLU A 46 0.10 -4.88 0.35
C GLU A 46 1.16 -5.87 -0.12
N SER A 47 2.22 -5.39 -0.76
CA SER A 47 3.35 -6.23 -1.15
C SER A 47 4.06 -6.83 0.06
N ILE A 48 4.18 -6.08 1.15
CA ILE A 48 4.70 -6.63 2.42
C ILE A 48 3.80 -7.75 2.92
N PHE A 49 2.49 -7.53 2.97
CA PHE A 49 1.53 -8.52 3.43
C PHE A 49 1.70 -9.85 2.69
N PHE A 50 1.75 -9.82 1.38
CA PHE A 50 1.87 -11.03 0.57
C PHE A 50 3.25 -11.67 0.62
N SER A 51 4.30 -10.90 0.89
CA SER A 51 5.66 -11.44 0.98
C SER A 51 5.87 -12.36 2.18
N PHE A 52 5.09 -12.20 3.25
CA PHE A 52 5.10 -13.14 4.37
C PHE A 52 4.57 -14.52 3.99
N ASN A 53 3.69 -14.61 3.01
CA ASN A 53 3.23 -15.86 2.40
C ASN A 53 2.81 -16.91 3.45
N ASN A 54 2.01 -16.50 4.43
CA ASN A 54 1.54 -17.31 5.58
C ASN A 54 2.65 -17.72 6.56
N LYS A 55 3.83 -17.13 6.46
CA LYS A 55 4.92 -17.29 7.42
C LYS A 55 4.96 -16.10 8.37
N ASN A 56 5.62 -16.26 9.50
CA ASN A 56 5.77 -15.19 10.49
C ASN A 56 7.07 -14.40 10.30
N THR A 57 7.83 -14.68 9.25
CA THR A 57 9.13 -14.06 8.99
C THR A 57 9.31 -13.79 7.51
N LEU A 58 10.18 -12.82 7.21
CA LEU A 58 10.67 -12.54 5.87
C LEU A 58 12.15 -12.90 5.77
N ARG A 59 12.60 -13.16 4.54
CA ARG A 59 14.04 -13.30 4.28
C ARG A 59 14.73 -11.95 4.45
N ASP A 60 15.99 -11.94 4.89
CA ASP A 60 16.77 -10.72 5.07
C ASP A 60 16.88 -9.91 3.76
N SER A 61 17.00 -10.61 2.62
CA SER A 61 17.03 -9.96 1.32
C SER A 61 15.75 -9.20 1.01
N ASP A 62 14.58 -9.75 1.37
CA ASP A 62 13.30 -9.07 1.18
C ASP A 62 13.18 -7.86 2.11
N CYS A 63 13.64 -8.00 3.35
CA CYS A 63 13.65 -6.88 4.31
C CYS A 63 14.46 -5.69 3.75
N GLN A 64 15.63 -5.97 3.18
CA GLN A 64 16.49 -4.93 2.59
C GLN A 64 15.80 -4.24 1.41
N VAL A 65 15.14 -5.00 0.55
CA VAL A 65 14.41 -4.44 -0.59
C VAL A 65 13.31 -3.49 -0.10
N PHE A 66 12.53 -3.88 0.91
CA PHE A 66 11.47 -3.01 1.44
C PHE A 66 12.03 -1.73 2.06
N VAL A 67 13.17 -1.79 2.76
CA VAL A 67 13.82 -0.59 3.29
C VAL A 67 14.17 0.38 2.14
N GLU A 68 14.78 -0.12 1.08
CA GLU A 68 15.21 0.71 -0.04
C GLU A 68 14.01 1.28 -0.82
N VAL A 69 12.99 0.46 -1.09
CA VAL A 69 11.80 0.91 -1.81
C VAL A 69 11.05 1.96 -1.00
N ARG A 70 10.94 1.79 0.32
CA ARG A 70 10.28 2.78 1.18
C ARG A 70 10.98 4.12 1.13
N LYS A 71 12.31 4.14 1.11
CA LYS A 71 13.08 5.39 0.97
C LYS A 71 12.71 6.11 -0.33
N ILE A 72 12.67 5.36 -1.43
CA ILE A 72 12.32 5.92 -2.74
C ILE A 72 10.91 6.52 -2.71
N ILE A 73 9.94 5.78 -2.18
CA ILE A 73 8.56 6.25 -2.09
C ILE A 73 8.48 7.51 -1.22
N SER A 74 9.15 7.52 -0.07
CA SER A 74 9.14 8.66 0.84
C SER A 74 9.73 9.92 0.20
N GLU A 75 10.72 9.76 -0.68
CA GLU A 75 11.28 10.87 -1.43
C GLU A 75 10.34 11.40 -2.52
N LEU A 76 9.51 10.52 -3.09
CA LEU A 76 8.52 10.91 -4.10
C LEU A 76 7.31 11.62 -3.50
N LEU A 77 6.98 11.33 -2.25
CA LEU A 77 5.82 11.88 -1.57
C LEU A 77 6.20 13.14 -0.79
N ASN A 78 5.46 14.22 -1.03
CA ASN A 78 5.58 15.42 -0.20
C ASN A 78 4.55 15.31 0.94
N PRO A 79 4.97 15.29 2.22
CA PRO A 79 4.04 15.12 3.34
C PRO A 79 2.95 16.19 3.43
N GLU A 80 3.15 17.36 2.84
CA GLU A 80 2.14 18.42 2.80
C GLU A 80 1.07 18.17 1.75
N ASP A 81 1.40 17.44 0.69
CA ASP A 81 0.55 17.26 -0.50
C ASP A 81 0.08 15.83 -0.70
N SER A 82 0.58 14.86 0.10
CA SER A 82 0.36 13.45 -0.17
C SER A 82 0.31 12.65 1.13
N PHE A 83 -0.01 11.37 1.01
CA PHE A 83 0.12 10.45 2.13
C PHE A 83 1.59 10.32 2.55
N ARG A 84 1.80 10.18 3.85
CA ARG A 84 3.07 9.66 4.33
C ARG A 84 3.14 8.17 4.04
N CYS A 85 4.35 7.66 3.85
CA CYS A 85 4.56 6.22 3.65
C CYS A 85 4.54 5.51 5.01
N THR A 86 3.37 5.53 5.66
CA THR A 86 3.12 4.85 6.93
C THR A 86 1.83 4.06 6.87
N LEU A 87 1.81 2.95 7.57
CA LEU A 87 0.62 2.11 7.64
C LEU A 87 -0.54 2.85 8.33
N ASP A 88 -0.24 3.64 9.35
CA ASP A 88 -1.27 4.39 10.08
C ASP A 88 -2.00 5.40 9.20
N ASP A 89 -1.28 6.15 8.36
CA ASP A 89 -1.92 7.09 7.43
C ASP A 89 -2.79 6.35 6.42
N LEU A 90 -2.30 5.21 5.91
CA LEU A 90 -3.03 4.40 4.95
C LEU A 90 -4.32 3.84 5.56
N THR A 91 -4.22 3.15 6.69
CA THR A 91 -5.39 2.54 7.33
C THR A 91 -6.34 3.57 7.91
N GLY A 92 -5.82 4.71 8.37
CA GLY A 92 -6.63 5.82 8.84
C GLY A 92 -7.52 6.38 7.74
N PHE A 93 -6.96 6.60 6.55
CA PHE A 93 -7.76 7.06 5.41
C PHE A 93 -8.82 6.03 5.03
N ILE A 94 -8.47 4.76 4.98
CA ILE A 94 -9.43 3.69 4.67
C ILE A 94 -10.57 3.68 5.69
N SER A 95 -10.25 3.77 6.98
CA SER A 95 -11.24 3.77 8.05
C SER A 95 -12.15 4.99 8.01
N ASP A 96 -11.62 6.14 7.62
CA ASP A 96 -12.41 7.37 7.50
C ASP A 96 -13.25 7.42 6.23
N ASN A 97 -13.00 6.54 5.27
CA ASN A 97 -13.63 6.54 3.95
C ASN A 97 -14.14 5.15 3.57
N VAL A 98 -14.66 4.39 4.53
CA VAL A 98 -15.07 3.00 4.29
C VAL A 98 -16.13 2.86 3.20
N SER A 99 -16.91 3.90 2.94
CA SER A 99 -17.93 3.88 1.89
C SER A 99 -17.35 3.63 0.50
N ILE A 100 -16.08 3.98 0.27
CA ILE A 100 -15.40 3.70 -1.01
C ILE A 100 -15.32 2.21 -1.29
N TRP A 101 -15.06 1.42 -0.25
CA TRP A 101 -14.87 -0.04 -0.37
C TRP A 101 -16.12 -0.82 0.07
N GLY A 102 -16.99 -0.22 0.89
CA GLY A 102 -18.16 -0.90 1.43
C GLY A 102 -17.78 -2.14 2.24
N GLU A 103 -18.46 -3.25 1.99
CA GLU A 103 -18.19 -4.52 2.67
C GLU A 103 -16.81 -5.09 2.36
N SER A 104 -16.20 -4.66 1.26
CA SER A 104 -14.87 -5.13 0.85
C SER A 104 -13.74 -4.59 1.74
N VAL A 105 -14.01 -3.60 2.60
CA VAL A 105 -12.99 -2.98 3.45
C VAL A 105 -12.25 -4.01 4.30
N ASN A 106 -12.95 -5.00 4.84
CA ASN A 106 -12.35 -6.04 5.67
C ASN A 106 -11.55 -7.08 4.90
N LYS A 107 -11.64 -7.05 3.57
CA LYS A 107 -10.88 -7.95 2.69
C LYS A 107 -9.58 -7.33 2.20
N LEU A 108 -9.39 -6.03 2.43
CA LEU A 108 -8.16 -5.34 2.03
C LEU A 108 -6.99 -5.90 2.86
N PRO A 109 -5.90 -6.36 2.21
CA PRO A 109 -4.76 -6.94 2.93
C PRO A 109 -4.19 -6.04 4.00
N VAL A 110 -4.12 -4.73 3.74
CA VAL A 110 -3.56 -3.75 4.70
C VAL A 110 -4.39 -3.63 5.97
N MET A 111 -5.64 -4.09 5.96
CA MET A 111 -6.51 -4.11 7.13
C MET A 111 -6.44 -5.44 7.90
N LYS A 112 -5.63 -6.40 7.44
CA LYS A 112 -5.57 -7.76 7.98
C LYS A 112 -4.16 -8.18 8.42
N PHE A 113 -3.26 -7.26 8.65
CA PHE A 113 -1.90 -7.59 9.06
C PHE A 113 -1.90 -8.39 10.36
N SER A 114 -1.14 -9.49 10.38
CA SER A 114 -0.88 -10.24 11.60
C SER A 114 0.03 -9.45 12.55
N ARG A 115 0.16 -9.91 13.79
CA ARG A 115 1.06 -9.27 14.76
C ARG A 115 2.51 -9.27 14.26
N ALA A 116 2.95 -10.38 13.66
CA ALA A 116 4.31 -10.47 13.12
C ALA A 116 4.53 -9.47 11.99
N GLN A 117 3.56 -9.32 11.10
CA GLN A 117 3.59 -8.35 10.01
C GLN A 117 3.60 -6.92 10.53
N LEU A 118 2.76 -6.61 11.53
CA LEU A 118 2.73 -5.29 12.16
C LEU A 118 4.07 -4.95 12.83
N ASN A 119 4.68 -5.91 13.53
CA ASN A 119 5.98 -5.69 14.14
C ASN A 119 7.06 -5.38 13.09
N PHE A 120 7.04 -6.10 11.97
CA PHE A 120 7.95 -5.82 10.87
C PHE A 120 7.77 -4.39 10.33
N VAL A 121 6.52 -3.98 10.11
CA VAL A 121 6.19 -2.64 9.62
C VAL A 121 6.70 -1.56 10.59
N LEU A 122 6.48 -1.75 11.90
CA LEU A 122 6.94 -0.78 12.89
C LEU A 122 8.46 -0.61 12.86
N GLU A 123 9.21 -1.70 12.75
CA GLU A 123 10.67 -1.63 12.64
C GLU A 123 11.09 -0.97 11.32
N LEU A 124 10.41 -1.31 10.23
CA LEU A 124 10.68 -0.71 8.92
C LEU A 124 10.48 0.81 8.94
N GLU A 125 9.41 1.28 9.56
CA GLU A 125 9.08 2.70 9.60
C GLU A 125 10.00 3.51 10.51
N LYS A 126 10.69 2.85 11.46
CA LYS A 126 11.73 3.49 12.27
C LYS A 126 13.06 3.64 11.53
N ALA A 127 13.30 2.84 10.50
CA ALA A 127 14.54 2.90 9.73
C ALA A 127 14.60 4.20 8.92
N LYS A 128 15.74 4.85 8.95
CA LYS A 128 15.99 6.10 8.22
C LYS A 128 16.89 5.89 7.02
#